data_60da7b6d1e50a539ae8951eef5a53b3a
#
_entry.id   60da7b6d1e50a539ae8951eef5a53b3a
#
_cell.length_a   1.000
_cell.length_b   1.000
_cell.length_c   1.000
_cell.angle_alpha   90.00
_cell.angle_beta   90.00
_cell.angle_gamma   90.00
#
_symmetry.space_group_name_H-M   'P 1'
#
loop_
_entity.id
_entity.type
_entity.pdbx_description
1 polymer ?
#
loop_
_entity_poly.entity_id
_entity_poly.type
_entity_poly.pdbx_seq_one_letter_code
_entity_poly.pdbx_strand_id
1 'polypeptide(L)'
;MAKLFISQPMRGLTDEEILKAREEIRIRAEKTIGEPVEVIDSYFTDYPGEVCKSVPIWYLGKSIQLLSQADVVYFGGDWRNARGCRIEYQVASDYGLVILEE
;
A
#
# COMPACT_ATOMS: atom_id res chain seq x y z
N MET A 1 -2.70 -17.32 6.28
CA MET A 1 -2.66 -15.91 6.69
C MET A 1 -3.04 -15.01 5.54
N ALA A 2 -3.96 -14.09 5.74
CA ALA A 2 -4.32 -13.15 4.70
C ALA A 2 -3.15 -12.20 4.41
N LYS A 3 -2.93 -11.88 3.14
CA LYS A 3 -1.89 -10.94 2.73
C LYS A 3 -2.47 -9.54 2.64
N LEU A 4 -1.86 -8.61 3.36
CA LEU A 4 -2.30 -7.22 3.46
C LEU A 4 -1.39 -6.30 2.66
N PHE A 5 -1.97 -5.55 1.72
CA PHE A 5 -1.28 -4.45 1.05
C PHE A 5 -1.70 -3.14 1.74
N ILE A 6 -0.71 -2.32 2.09
CA ILE A 6 -0.96 -1.03 2.74
C ILE A 6 -0.69 0.08 1.73
N SER A 7 -1.72 0.89 1.47
CA SER A 7 -1.61 2.08 0.62
C SER A 7 -1.79 3.31 1.49
N GLN A 8 -0.72 4.10 1.60
CA GLN A 8 -0.73 5.33 2.39
C GLN A 8 0.23 6.34 1.78
N PRO A 9 -0.03 7.65 1.92
CA PRO A 9 0.92 8.66 1.50
C PRO A 9 2.20 8.55 2.32
N MET A 10 3.35 8.57 1.64
CA MET A 10 4.66 8.48 2.30
C MET A 10 5.45 9.77 2.18
N ARG A 11 5.01 10.71 1.34
CA ARG A 11 5.71 11.96 1.09
C ARG A 11 5.78 12.80 2.36
N GLY A 12 6.99 13.23 2.71
CA GLY A 12 7.21 14.06 3.89
C GLY A 12 7.38 13.29 5.19
N LEU A 13 7.31 11.95 5.15
CA LEU A 13 7.51 11.11 6.33
C LEU A 13 8.92 10.52 6.34
N THR A 14 9.48 10.33 7.52
CA THR A 14 10.74 9.58 7.69
C THR A 14 10.47 8.08 7.56
N ASP A 15 11.53 7.31 7.32
CA ASP A 15 11.42 5.84 7.27
C ASP A 15 10.82 5.29 8.57
N GLU A 16 11.25 5.83 9.71
CA GLU A 16 10.75 5.43 11.02
C GLU A 16 9.25 5.70 11.16
N GLU A 17 8.80 6.88 10.72
CA GLU A 17 7.39 7.24 10.75
C GLU A 17 6.55 6.34 9.85
N ILE A 18 7.07 6.00 8.68
CA ILE A 18 6.40 5.11 7.74
C ILE A 18 6.25 3.71 8.35
N LEU A 19 7.31 3.15 8.89
CA LEU A 19 7.29 1.81 9.48
C LEU A 19 6.37 1.75 10.70
N LYS A 20 6.36 2.79 11.53
CA LYS A 20 5.46 2.87 12.67
C LYS A 20 4.00 2.92 12.25
N ALA A 21 3.68 3.72 11.24
CA ALA A 21 2.32 3.82 10.72
C ALA A 21 1.87 2.47 10.13
N ARG A 22 2.74 1.77 9.42
CA ARG A 22 2.44 0.45 8.86
C ARG A 22 2.14 -0.57 9.95
N GLU A 23 2.87 -0.54 11.05
CA GLU A 23 2.62 -1.46 12.17
C GLU A 23 1.27 -1.17 12.83
N GLU A 24 0.92 0.08 13.02
CA GLU A 24 -0.40 0.47 13.54
C GLU A 24 -1.53 0.01 12.62
N ILE A 25 -1.34 0.13 11.31
CA ILE A 25 -2.30 -0.32 10.31
C ILE A 25 -2.45 -1.83 10.35
N ARG A 26 -1.34 -2.56 10.48
CA ARG A 26 -1.38 -4.02 10.60
C ARG A 26 -2.27 -4.45 11.77
N ILE A 27 -2.08 -3.82 12.91
CA ILE A 27 -2.85 -4.12 14.12
C ILE A 27 -4.34 -3.84 13.90
N ARG A 28 -4.67 -2.71 13.29
CA ARG A 28 -6.07 -2.35 12.99
C ARG A 28 -6.69 -3.33 12.01
N ALA A 29 -5.96 -3.74 11.00
CA ALA A 29 -6.43 -4.69 10.01
C ALA A 29 -6.71 -6.05 10.65
N GLU A 30 -5.83 -6.53 11.51
CA GLU A 30 -6.04 -7.79 12.22
C GLU A 30 -7.28 -7.75 13.09
N LYS A 31 -7.54 -6.64 13.76
CA LYS A 31 -8.76 -6.47 14.55
C LYS A 31 -10.02 -6.51 13.68
N THR A 32 -9.98 -5.86 12.54
CA THR A 32 -11.12 -5.79 11.65
C THR A 32 -11.42 -7.12 10.99
N ILE A 33 -10.39 -7.83 10.57
CA ILE A 33 -10.51 -9.11 9.87
C ILE A 33 -10.75 -10.25 10.86
N GLY A 34 -10.18 -10.15 12.07
CA GLY A 34 -10.31 -11.16 13.09
C GLY A 34 -9.31 -12.29 12.98
N GLU A 35 -8.23 -12.11 12.20
CA GLU A 35 -7.16 -13.09 12.06
C GLU A 35 -5.83 -12.37 11.78
N PRO A 36 -4.69 -13.05 12.00
CA PRO A 36 -3.39 -12.49 11.67
C PRO A 36 -3.25 -12.21 10.18
N VAL A 37 -2.52 -11.15 9.85
CA VAL A 37 -2.22 -10.79 8.45
C VAL A 37 -0.71 -10.77 8.23
N GLU A 38 -0.31 -11.10 7.01
CA GLU A 38 1.06 -10.94 6.53
C GLU A 38 1.11 -9.67 5.69
N VAL A 39 1.91 -8.67 6.12
CA VAL A 39 2.05 -7.42 5.39
C VAL A 39 2.95 -7.63 4.19
N ILE A 40 2.46 -7.30 3.00
CA ILE A 40 3.26 -7.32 1.79
C ILE A 40 4.28 -6.19 1.88
N ASP A 41 5.56 -6.50 1.62
CA ASP A 41 6.62 -5.49 1.63
C ASP A 41 6.48 -4.62 0.38
N SER A 42 5.70 -3.56 0.51
CA SER A 42 5.46 -2.59 -0.56
C SER A 42 6.20 -1.28 -0.32
N TYR A 43 6.98 -1.18 0.76
CA TYR A 43 7.83 -0.04 1.01
C TYR A 43 9.22 -0.32 0.46
N PHE A 44 9.52 0.27 -0.68
CA PHE A 44 10.83 0.15 -1.32
C PHE A 44 11.31 1.54 -1.72
N THR A 45 12.58 1.80 -1.45
CA THR A 45 13.19 3.11 -1.67
C THR A 45 14.18 3.10 -2.83
N ASP A 46 14.57 1.91 -3.27
CA ASP A 46 15.63 1.77 -4.27
C ASP A 46 15.06 1.64 -5.67
N TYR A 47 15.27 2.67 -6.46
CA TYR A 47 15.03 2.62 -7.89
C TYR A 47 16.21 1.86 -8.53
N PRO A 48 15.96 0.79 -9.30
CA PRO A 48 17.03 -0.08 -9.81
C PRO A 48 17.87 0.53 -10.93
N GLY A 49 17.64 1.78 -11.28
CA GLY A 49 18.41 2.44 -12.32
C GLY A 49 18.01 2.08 -13.74
N GLU A 50 16.82 1.53 -13.92
CA GLU A 50 16.30 1.25 -15.25
C GLU A 50 16.06 2.55 -16.01
N VAL A 51 16.26 2.50 -17.33
CA VAL A 51 15.98 3.65 -18.17
C VAL A 51 14.47 3.81 -18.33
N CYS A 52 13.89 4.82 -17.70
CA CYS A 52 12.50 5.16 -17.86
C CYS A 52 12.32 6.68 -17.86
N LYS A 53 11.23 7.15 -18.45
CA LYS A 53 10.95 8.60 -18.51
C LYS A 53 10.24 9.12 -17.28
N SER A 54 9.51 8.27 -16.57
CA SER A 54 8.77 8.67 -15.38
C SER A 54 9.05 7.70 -14.24
N VAL A 55 9.87 8.14 -13.30
CA VAL A 55 10.18 7.38 -12.09
C VAL A 55 8.92 7.17 -11.24
N PRO A 56 8.04 8.18 -11.03
CA PRO A 56 6.81 7.94 -10.29
C PRO A 56 5.91 6.86 -10.90
N ILE A 57 5.82 6.77 -12.21
CA ILE A 57 5.05 5.71 -12.86
C ILE A 57 5.73 4.35 -12.64
N TRP A 58 7.06 4.30 -12.69
CA TRP A 58 7.79 3.07 -12.42
C TRP A 58 7.46 2.53 -11.03
N TYR A 59 7.52 3.40 -10.00
CA TYR A 59 7.17 3.01 -8.63
C TYR A 59 5.72 2.58 -8.52
N LEU A 60 4.80 3.28 -9.16
CA LEU A 60 3.39 2.92 -9.15
C LEU A 60 3.18 1.55 -9.80
N GLY A 61 3.84 1.28 -10.92
CA GLY A 61 3.76 0.00 -11.59
C GLY A 61 4.22 -1.15 -10.70
N LYS A 62 5.32 -0.94 -9.96
CA LYS A 62 5.82 -1.91 -9.00
C LYS A 62 4.82 -2.15 -7.87
N SER A 63 4.22 -1.08 -7.35
CA SER A 63 3.19 -1.19 -6.32
C SER A 63 1.98 -1.97 -6.80
N ILE A 64 1.53 -1.74 -8.03
CA ILE A 64 0.40 -2.47 -8.61
C ILE A 64 0.72 -3.96 -8.74
N GLN A 65 1.95 -4.30 -9.13
CA GLN A 65 2.37 -5.71 -9.16
C GLN A 65 2.28 -6.36 -7.79
N LEU A 66 2.71 -5.65 -6.75
CA LEU A 66 2.63 -6.15 -5.38
C LEU A 66 1.18 -6.23 -4.89
N LEU A 67 0.36 -5.26 -5.29
CA LEU A 67 -1.07 -5.25 -4.98
C LEU A 67 -1.76 -6.51 -5.53
N SER A 68 -1.28 -7.06 -6.62
CA SER A 68 -1.85 -8.28 -7.20
C SER A 68 -1.74 -9.51 -6.29
N GLN A 69 -0.92 -9.44 -5.26
CA GLN A 69 -0.74 -10.53 -4.29
C GLN A 69 -1.64 -10.40 -3.07
N ALA A 70 -2.38 -9.31 -2.97
CA ALA A 70 -3.14 -8.99 -1.75
C ALA A 70 -4.47 -9.73 -1.67
N ASP A 71 -4.80 -10.16 -0.46
CA ASP A 71 -6.17 -10.60 -0.12
C ASP A 71 -6.99 -9.42 0.36
N VAL A 72 -6.34 -8.45 1.02
CA VAL A 72 -6.99 -7.26 1.57
C VAL A 72 -6.07 -6.07 1.41
N VAL A 73 -6.66 -4.90 1.19
CA VAL A 73 -5.94 -3.64 1.02
C VAL A 73 -6.43 -2.64 2.06
N TYR A 74 -5.50 -2.00 2.75
CA TYR A 74 -5.83 -0.95 3.72
C TYR A 74 -5.36 0.39 3.19
N PHE A 75 -6.28 1.36 3.11
CA PHE A 75 -5.99 2.72 2.69
C PHE A 75 -5.94 3.62 3.93
N GLY A 76 -4.74 4.10 4.26
CA GLY A 76 -4.50 4.86 5.47
C GLY A 76 -4.04 6.28 5.22
N GLY A 77 -4.08 7.09 6.29
CA GLY A 77 -3.69 8.49 6.23
C GLY A 77 -4.54 9.30 5.27
N ASP A 78 -3.94 10.32 4.69
CA ASP A 78 -4.62 11.21 3.74
C ASP A 78 -4.57 10.65 2.31
N TRP A 79 -4.95 9.38 2.18
CA TRP A 79 -4.83 8.66 0.91
C TRP A 79 -5.67 9.27 -0.21
N ARG A 80 -6.80 9.92 0.12
CA ARG A 80 -7.68 10.52 -0.88
C ARG A 80 -7.04 11.68 -1.62
N ASN A 81 -6.01 12.29 -1.03
CA ASN A 81 -5.27 13.38 -1.63
C ASN A 81 -3.94 12.92 -2.25
N ALA A 82 -3.65 11.62 -2.22
CA ALA A 82 -2.45 11.05 -2.81
C ALA A 82 -2.79 10.36 -4.13
N ARG A 83 -2.17 10.83 -5.20
CA ARG A 83 -2.45 10.32 -6.56
C ARG A 83 -2.26 8.82 -6.68
N GLY A 84 -1.13 8.30 -6.20
CA GLY A 84 -0.85 6.86 -6.27
C GLY A 84 -1.87 6.03 -5.48
N CYS A 85 -2.24 6.50 -4.30
CA CYS A 85 -3.24 5.81 -3.47
C CYS A 85 -4.61 5.78 -4.16
N ARG A 86 -5.00 6.87 -4.82
CA ARG A 86 -6.27 6.90 -5.56
C ARG A 86 -6.28 5.91 -6.71
N ILE A 87 -5.17 5.76 -7.40
CA ILE A 87 -5.05 4.82 -8.51
C ILE A 87 -5.11 3.39 -7.97
N GLU A 88 -4.40 3.11 -6.89
CA GLU A 88 -4.44 1.80 -6.24
C GLU A 88 -5.84 1.47 -5.73
N TYR A 89 -6.56 2.45 -5.20
CA TYR A 89 -7.94 2.28 -4.79
C TYR A 89 -8.84 1.89 -5.97
N GLN A 90 -8.67 2.57 -7.10
CA GLN A 90 -9.44 2.26 -8.30
C GLN A 90 -9.18 0.83 -8.77
N VAL A 91 -7.93 0.41 -8.79
CA VAL A 91 -7.56 -0.96 -9.16
C VAL A 91 -8.17 -1.97 -8.18
N ALA A 92 -8.02 -1.73 -6.88
CA ALA A 92 -8.56 -2.64 -5.86
C ALA A 92 -10.08 -2.76 -5.98
N SER A 93 -10.76 -1.64 -6.20
CA SER A 93 -12.21 -1.61 -6.37
C SER A 93 -12.66 -2.34 -7.63
N ASP A 94 -12.02 -2.04 -8.76
CA ASP A 94 -12.40 -2.62 -10.04
C ASP A 94 -12.14 -4.13 -10.12
N TYR A 95 -11.14 -4.60 -9.40
CA TYR A 95 -10.78 -6.01 -9.39
C TYR A 95 -11.28 -6.77 -8.18
N GLY A 96 -12.16 -6.16 -7.39
CA GLY A 96 -12.91 -6.86 -6.34
C GLY A 96 -12.10 -7.26 -5.11
N LEU A 97 -11.02 -6.55 -4.80
CA LEU A 97 -10.28 -6.79 -3.57
C LEU A 97 -11.05 -6.29 -2.35
N VAL A 98 -10.84 -6.93 -1.21
CA VAL A 98 -11.41 -6.46 0.06
C VAL A 98 -10.68 -5.19 0.46
N ILE A 99 -11.44 -4.11 0.66
CA ILE A 99 -10.88 -2.79 0.98
C ILE A 99 -11.24 -2.40 2.40
N LEU A 100 -10.21 -2.01 3.16
CA LEU A 100 -10.36 -1.36 4.46
C LEU A 100 -9.85 0.07 4.31
N GLU A 101 -10.51 1.04 4.97
CA GLU A 101 -10.09 2.44 4.89
C GLU A 101 -10.35 3.20 6.18
N GLU A 102 -9.55 4.21 6.40
CA GLU A 102 -9.74 5.15 7.51
C GLU A 102 -10.80 6.19 7.21
#